data_9f30b9b0090c9d9bff4b5ed8e86d9bcf
#
_entry.id   9f30b9b0090c9d9bff4b5ed8e86d9bcf
#
_cell.length_a   1.000
_cell.length_b   1.000
_cell.length_c   1.000
_cell.angle_alpha   90.00
_cell.angle_beta   90.00
_cell.angle_gamma   90.00
#
_symmetry.space_group_name_H-M   'P 1'
#
loop_
_entity.id
_entity.type
_entity.pdbx_description
1 polymer ?
#
loop_
_entity_poly.entity_id
_entity_poly.type
_entity_poly.pdbx_seq_one_letter_code
_entity_poly.pdbx_strand_id
1 'polypeptide(L)'
;MRLAEKLNYPKEIAEAAALLQKIYRKQNKWQDAFKMFELQITMQDSLNNKETQKAAISQQMQYTYEKEKLADSLEFATQQAIKDLVIKESNAKIEVQKAESKILYGGVILLILLVAAALWAFRSKKRDNEIISLQKVLVEEKNKEIVDSIKYAKRIQKAILPPDKAIKAKLKNAFVLYKPKDIVAGDFYWLESSNNKILFAVADCTGHGVPGAMVSVVCNNALNRSVREHNLTNPGEILDKTREIVIQEFEKSDEKVSDGMDIALCVIDGTQLTYAGANNPLWIIRNNELLETKATKQPIGKFDNPQPYLTHKIALEKGDTIYLFSDGFVDQKGGQEGKK
;
A
#
# COMPACT_ATOMS: atom_id res chain seq x y z
N MET A 1 53.25 25.86 86.88
CA MET A 1 52.07 26.29 87.62
C MET A 1 51.93 25.51 88.95
N ARG A 2 51.62 24.26 89.01
CA ARG A 2 51.40 23.44 90.22
C ARG A 2 52.59 23.57 91.28
N LEU A 3 53.82 23.64 90.83
CA LEU A 3 54.97 23.76 91.70
C LEU A 3 55.12 25.17 92.30
N ALA A 4 54.85 26.24 91.52
CA ALA A 4 54.86 27.61 91.94
C ALA A 4 53.71 27.91 92.95
N GLU A 5 52.51 27.34 92.70
CA GLU A 5 51.35 27.43 93.64
C GLU A 5 51.67 26.75 94.99
N LYS A 6 52.29 25.54 94.95
CA LYS A 6 52.73 24.82 96.15
C LYS A 6 53.77 25.59 97.03
N LEU A 7 54.61 26.36 96.36
CA LEU A 7 55.69 27.12 97.01
C LEU A 7 55.30 28.56 97.36
N ASN A 8 54.04 28.94 96.99
CA ASN A 8 53.44 30.25 97.23
C ASN A 8 54.38 31.41 96.77
N TYR A 9 54.97 31.32 95.53
CA TYR A 9 55.75 32.35 94.88
C TYR A 9 54.91 33.18 93.90
N PRO A 10 54.40 34.36 94.35
CA PRO A 10 53.46 35.13 93.51
C PRO A 10 54.00 35.57 92.15
N LYS A 11 55.29 35.88 92.04
CA LYS A 11 55.93 36.26 90.79
C LYS A 11 55.93 35.11 89.75
N GLU A 12 56.35 33.97 90.19
CA GLU A 12 56.42 32.76 89.31
C GLU A 12 55.03 32.27 88.97
N ILE A 13 54.04 32.43 89.83
CA ILE A 13 52.65 32.14 89.55
C ILE A 13 52.10 33.11 88.53
N ALA A 14 52.40 34.40 88.64
CA ALA A 14 51.96 35.45 87.68
C ALA A 14 52.57 35.21 86.27
N GLU A 15 53.88 34.91 86.16
CA GLU A 15 54.55 34.60 84.91
C GLU A 15 54.01 33.34 84.26
N ALA A 16 53.79 32.27 85.02
CA ALA A 16 53.18 31.00 84.53
C ALA A 16 51.74 31.21 84.07
N ALA A 17 51.00 32.00 84.85
CA ALA A 17 49.61 32.35 84.41
C ALA A 17 49.57 33.15 83.16
N ALA A 18 50.47 34.09 82.90
CA ALA A 18 50.60 34.88 81.68
C ALA A 18 50.94 33.95 80.47
N LEU A 19 51.79 32.99 80.64
CA LEU A 19 52.10 32.03 79.59
C LEU A 19 50.92 31.10 79.25
N LEU A 20 50.25 30.57 80.26
CA LEU A 20 49.04 29.70 80.06
C LEU A 20 47.88 30.50 79.43
N GLN A 21 47.70 31.74 79.79
CA GLN A 21 46.77 32.68 79.17
C GLN A 21 47.02 32.78 77.68
N LYS A 22 48.24 32.98 77.19
CA LYS A 22 48.59 33.05 75.77
C LYS A 22 48.30 31.73 75.03
N ILE A 23 48.57 30.57 75.71
CA ILE A 23 48.32 29.26 75.17
C ILE A 23 46.81 29.00 75.02
N TYR A 24 46.03 29.32 76.09
CA TYR A 24 44.58 29.13 76.06
C TYR A 24 43.90 30.07 75.05
N ARG A 25 44.36 31.28 74.83
CA ARG A 25 43.90 32.17 73.74
C ARG A 25 44.17 31.57 72.38
N LYS A 26 45.31 30.97 72.10
CA LYS A 26 45.66 30.32 70.85
C LYS A 26 44.81 29.08 70.60
N GLN A 27 44.34 28.47 71.69
CA GLN A 27 43.41 27.28 71.62
C GLN A 27 41.94 27.67 71.62
N ASN A 28 41.61 29.00 71.53
CA ASN A 28 40.23 29.51 71.62
C ASN A 28 39.52 29.11 72.93
N LYS A 29 40.23 28.82 73.97
CA LYS A 29 39.75 28.50 75.34
C LYS A 29 39.68 29.75 76.19
N TRP A 30 38.78 30.65 75.80
CA TRP A 30 38.71 32.02 76.37
C TRP A 30 38.38 32.07 77.85
N GLN A 31 37.53 31.15 78.37
CA GLN A 31 37.23 31.05 79.79
C GLN A 31 38.47 30.68 80.59
N ASP A 32 39.24 29.74 80.11
CA ASP A 32 40.47 29.34 80.82
C ASP A 32 41.58 30.44 80.68
N ALA A 33 41.61 31.11 79.56
CA ALA A 33 42.49 32.26 79.38
C ALA A 33 42.15 33.44 80.37
N PHE A 34 40.84 33.67 80.57
CA PHE A 34 40.40 34.69 81.50
C PHE A 34 40.73 34.33 82.98
N LYS A 35 40.51 33.09 83.41
CA LYS A 35 40.90 32.58 84.69
C LYS A 35 42.40 32.75 84.97
N MET A 36 43.24 32.48 84.01
CA MET A 36 44.72 32.68 84.13
C MET A 36 45.06 34.14 84.20
N PHE A 37 44.37 35.01 83.52
CA PHE A 37 44.53 36.47 83.60
C PHE A 37 44.13 36.95 84.98
N GLU A 38 43.00 36.55 85.57
CA GLU A 38 42.60 36.89 86.92
C GLU A 38 43.64 36.45 87.93
N LEU A 39 44.17 35.23 87.76
CA LEU A 39 45.21 34.73 88.63
C LEU A 39 46.51 35.52 88.53
N GLN A 40 46.91 35.92 87.31
CA GLN A 40 48.06 36.75 87.02
C GLN A 40 47.90 38.14 87.76
N ILE A 41 46.77 38.80 87.62
CA ILE A 41 46.46 40.07 88.25
C ILE A 41 46.47 39.92 89.77
N THR A 42 45.82 38.90 90.30
CA THR A 42 45.75 38.66 91.75
C THR A 42 47.16 38.45 92.33
N MET A 43 48.02 37.77 91.68
CA MET A 43 49.41 37.59 92.11
C MET A 43 50.27 38.84 91.93
N GLN A 44 50.03 39.64 90.92
CA GLN A 44 50.69 40.90 90.62
C GLN A 44 50.28 42.01 91.66
N ASP A 45 48.96 42.02 92.02
CA ASP A 45 48.47 42.89 93.09
C ASP A 45 49.05 42.56 94.48
N SER A 46 49.21 41.26 94.74
CA SER A 46 49.88 40.77 95.94
C SER A 46 51.31 41.32 96.06
N LEU A 47 51.94 41.65 94.90
CA LEU A 47 53.30 42.25 94.81
C LEU A 47 53.28 43.80 94.88
N ASN A 48 52.20 44.49 94.36
CA ASN A 48 52.16 45.92 94.17
C ASN A 48 51.15 46.68 95.02
N ASN A 49 50.28 46.06 95.74
CA ASN A 49 49.29 46.64 96.70
C ASN A 49 48.43 47.82 96.16
N LYS A 50 47.93 47.69 94.89
CA LYS A 50 47.04 48.70 94.25
C LYS A 50 45.75 48.13 93.73
N GLU A 51 44.61 48.20 94.47
CA GLU A 51 43.29 47.77 94.12
C GLU A 51 42.68 48.40 92.82
N THR A 52 43.06 49.69 92.54
CA THR A 52 42.55 50.47 91.41
C THR A 52 43.10 49.99 90.03
N GLN A 53 44.33 49.44 89.96
CA GLN A 53 44.86 48.86 88.72
C GLN A 53 44.23 47.57 88.39
N LYS A 54 43.83 46.77 89.36
CA LYS A 54 43.19 45.46 89.17
C LYS A 54 41.84 45.56 88.45
N ALA A 55 41.00 46.51 88.86
CA ALA A 55 39.65 46.68 88.28
C ALA A 55 39.72 47.13 86.78
N ALA A 56 40.62 48.10 86.49
CA ALA A 56 40.77 48.64 85.13
C ALA A 56 41.33 47.60 84.15
N ILE A 57 42.32 46.79 84.57
CA ILE A 57 42.90 45.72 83.72
C ILE A 57 41.91 44.57 83.54
N SER A 58 41.14 44.22 84.60
CA SER A 58 40.11 43.20 84.49
C SER A 58 39.00 43.57 83.50
N GLN A 59 38.55 44.83 83.57
CA GLN A 59 37.55 45.37 82.63
C GLN A 59 38.08 45.45 81.21
N GLN A 60 39.30 45.86 81.00
CA GLN A 60 39.94 45.89 79.68
C GLN A 60 40.13 44.46 79.10
N MET A 61 40.48 43.49 79.91
CA MET A 61 40.64 42.11 79.51
C MET A 61 39.31 41.51 79.18
N GLN A 62 38.26 41.75 79.96
CA GLN A 62 36.93 41.30 79.64
C GLN A 62 36.42 41.83 78.28
N TYR A 63 36.64 43.15 78.07
CA TYR A 63 36.29 43.80 76.80
C TYR A 63 37.06 43.15 75.60
N THR A 64 38.34 42.94 75.73
CA THR A 64 39.17 42.32 74.69
C THR A 64 38.73 40.85 74.45
N TYR A 65 38.42 40.10 75.52
CA TYR A 65 37.89 38.74 75.42
C TYR A 65 36.56 38.68 74.70
N GLU A 66 35.60 39.51 75.01
CA GLU A 66 34.29 39.56 74.35
C GLU A 66 34.44 40.01 72.90
N LYS A 67 35.31 41.00 72.60
CA LYS A 67 35.58 41.41 71.22
C LYS A 67 36.23 40.32 70.36
N GLU A 68 37.25 39.64 70.90
CA GLU A 68 37.87 38.54 70.19
C GLU A 68 36.93 37.37 70.00
N LYS A 69 36.12 37.00 71.00
CA LYS A 69 35.09 35.97 70.90
C LYS A 69 34.04 36.31 69.83
N LEU A 70 33.63 37.57 69.76
CA LEU A 70 32.69 38.04 68.75
C LEU A 70 33.34 37.97 67.34
N ALA A 71 34.62 38.44 67.23
CA ALA A 71 35.33 38.38 65.98
C ALA A 71 35.50 36.92 65.46
N ASP A 72 35.89 35.97 66.32
CA ASP A 72 36.03 34.55 65.98
C ASP A 72 34.66 33.93 65.58
N SER A 73 33.59 34.30 66.33
CA SER A 73 32.26 33.78 65.99
C SER A 73 31.77 34.31 64.62
N LEU A 74 32.09 35.57 64.32
CA LEU A 74 31.75 36.20 63.05
C LEU A 74 32.55 35.53 61.88
N GLU A 75 33.88 35.37 62.12
CA GLU A 75 34.73 34.70 61.13
C GLU A 75 34.30 33.26 60.84
N PHE A 76 33.94 32.47 61.89
CA PHE A 76 33.42 31.15 61.74
C PHE A 76 32.11 31.11 60.97
N ALA A 77 31.20 32.07 61.32
CA ALA A 77 29.91 32.14 60.60
C ALA A 77 30.10 32.52 59.10
N THR A 78 31.05 33.46 58.82
CA THR A 78 31.36 33.85 57.45
C THR A 78 32.02 32.70 56.66
N GLN A 79 32.97 32.00 57.30
CA GLN A 79 33.56 30.76 56.65
C GLN A 79 32.56 29.67 56.39
N GLN A 80 31.62 29.43 57.31
CA GLN A 80 30.54 28.49 57.08
C GLN A 80 29.64 28.94 55.92
N ALA A 81 29.22 30.21 55.91
CA ALA A 81 28.38 30.74 54.82
C ALA A 81 29.07 30.61 53.44
N ILE A 82 30.39 30.89 53.39
CA ILE A 82 31.16 30.72 52.15
C ILE A 82 31.23 29.25 51.75
N LYS A 83 31.46 28.32 52.69
CA LYS A 83 31.46 26.89 52.41
C LYS A 83 30.11 26.41 51.87
N ASP A 84 29.02 26.84 52.50
CA ASP A 84 27.66 26.49 52.06
C ASP A 84 27.36 27.01 50.64
N LEU A 85 27.79 28.22 50.33
CA LEU A 85 27.66 28.80 49.00
C LEU A 85 28.46 28.00 47.94
N VAL A 86 29.73 27.67 48.27
CA VAL A 86 30.58 26.85 47.38
C VAL A 86 29.98 25.44 47.15
N ILE A 87 29.47 24.81 48.20
CA ILE A 87 28.79 23.52 48.11
C ILE A 87 27.52 23.63 47.23
N LYS A 88 26.73 24.69 47.47
CA LYS A 88 25.50 24.92 46.68
C LYS A 88 25.82 25.14 45.20
N GLU A 89 26.84 25.97 44.90
CA GLU A 89 27.28 26.21 43.53
C GLU A 89 27.82 24.91 42.86
N SER A 90 28.64 24.14 43.59
CA SER A 90 29.16 22.87 43.11
C SER A 90 28.05 21.86 42.82
N ASN A 91 27.07 21.75 43.74
CA ASN A 91 25.93 20.86 43.53
C ASN A 91 25.07 21.29 42.32
N ALA A 92 24.84 22.59 42.16
CA ALA A 92 24.14 23.12 40.99
C ALA A 92 24.86 22.76 39.66
N LYS A 93 26.19 22.93 39.64
CA LYS A 93 27.02 22.52 38.48
C LYS A 93 26.94 21.05 38.19
N ILE A 94 26.96 20.20 39.23
CA ILE A 94 26.81 18.73 39.09
C ILE A 94 25.43 18.35 38.54
N GLU A 95 24.37 19.02 39.01
CA GLU A 95 23.02 18.76 38.49
C GLU A 95 22.87 19.14 37.01
N VAL A 96 23.41 20.31 36.62
CA VAL A 96 23.43 20.72 35.19
C VAL A 96 24.21 19.71 34.37
N GLN A 97 25.39 19.30 34.79
CA GLN A 97 26.22 18.35 34.08
C GLN A 97 25.58 16.97 33.98
N LYS A 98 24.86 16.53 35.01
CA LYS A 98 24.06 15.30 34.97
C LYS A 98 22.87 15.41 33.98
N ALA A 99 22.21 16.57 33.93
CA ALA A 99 21.13 16.83 32.99
C ALA A 99 21.65 16.83 31.54
N GLU A 100 22.73 17.50 31.25
CA GLU A 100 23.39 17.51 29.93
C GLU A 100 23.81 16.11 29.50
N SER A 101 24.40 15.34 30.41
CA SER A 101 24.78 13.94 30.12
C SER A 101 23.57 13.08 29.80
N LYS A 102 22.45 13.22 30.50
CA LYS A 102 21.21 12.48 30.22
C LYS A 102 20.65 12.84 28.85
N ILE A 103 20.67 14.10 28.45
CA ILE A 103 20.23 14.57 27.13
C ILE A 103 21.15 13.99 26.06
N LEU A 104 22.47 14.02 26.27
CA LEU A 104 23.43 13.46 25.34
C LEU A 104 23.23 11.96 25.13
N TYR A 105 23.14 11.19 26.21
CA TYR A 105 22.88 9.74 26.13
C TYR A 105 21.53 9.43 25.50
N GLY A 106 20.48 10.18 25.84
CA GLY A 106 19.17 10.09 25.21
C GLY A 106 19.22 10.34 23.69
N GLY A 107 19.96 11.37 23.28
CA GLY A 107 20.19 11.68 21.87
C GLY A 107 20.94 10.59 21.11
N VAL A 108 22.00 10.03 21.72
CA VAL A 108 22.76 8.92 21.13
C VAL A 108 21.90 7.66 20.97
N ILE A 109 21.10 7.30 21.98
CA ILE A 109 20.17 6.16 21.91
C ILE A 109 19.14 6.36 20.80
N LEU A 110 18.56 7.56 20.70
CA LEU A 110 17.60 7.88 19.64
C LEU A 110 18.23 7.77 18.26
N LEU A 111 19.46 8.26 18.09
CA LEU A 111 20.18 8.16 16.83
C LEU A 111 20.43 6.68 16.43
N ILE A 112 20.83 5.85 17.39
CA ILE A 112 21.03 4.41 17.15
C ILE A 112 19.72 3.73 16.72
N LEU A 113 18.60 4.07 17.37
CA LEU A 113 17.29 3.53 17.01
C LEU A 113 16.87 3.96 15.60
N LEU A 114 17.09 5.24 15.24
CA LEU A 114 16.79 5.74 13.90
C LEU A 114 17.64 5.02 12.82
N VAL A 115 18.93 4.84 13.06
CA VAL A 115 19.81 4.10 12.15
C VAL A 115 19.37 2.64 12.02
N ALA A 116 19.02 1.99 13.14
CA ALA A 116 18.52 0.62 13.13
C ALA A 116 17.20 0.50 12.34
N ALA A 117 16.27 1.43 12.55
CA ALA A 117 15.01 1.49 11.82
C ALA A 117 15.24 1.72 10.31
N ALA A 118 16.14 2.62 9.94
CA ALA A 118 16.50 2.89 8.54
C ALA A 118 17.11 1.67 7.86
N LEU A 119 18.03 0.98 8.54
CA LEU A 119 18.64 -0.25 8.05
C LEU A 119 17.62 -1.38 7.90
N TRP A 120 16.70 -1.51 8.86
CA TRP A 120 15.62 -2.49 8.78
C TRP A 120 14.69 -2.19 7.60
N ALA A 121 14.25 -0.94 7.44
CA ALA A 121 13.42 -0.50 6.33
C ALA A 121 14.10 -0.71 4.97
N PHE A 122 15.40 -0.39 4.88
CA PHE A 122 16.18 -0.62 3.66
C PHE A 122 16.27 -2.11 3.30
N ARG A 123 16.55 -2.98 4.30
CA ARG A 123 16.59 -4.43 4.07
C ARG A 123 15.23 -5.02 3.71
N SER A 124 14.15 -4.53 4.36
CA SER A 124 12.78 -4.93 4.03
C SER A 124 12.46 -4.56 2.59
N LYS A 125 12.67 -3.29 2.21
CA LYS A 125 12.41 -2.80 0.85
C LYS A 125 13.21 -3.56 -0.21
N LYS A 126 14.47 -3.92 0.09
CA LYS A 126 15.28 -4.72 -0.84
C LYS A 126 14.69 -6.12 -1.04
N ARG A 127 14.28 -6.80 0.04
CA ARG A 127 13.60 -8.11 -0.05
C ARG A 127 12.29 -8.03 -0.82
N ASP A 128 11.47 -7.02 -0.53
CA ASP A 128 10.20 -6.83 -1.21
C ASP A 128 10.40 -6.61 -2.72
N ASN A 129 11.39 -5.81 -3.11
CA ASN A 129 11.75 -5.61 -4.51
C ASN A 129 12.23 -6.90 -5.20
N GLU A 130 13.00 -7.73 -4.52
CA GLU A 130 13.44 -9.04 -5.05
C GLU A 130 12.23 -9.98 -5.26
N ILE A 131 11.30 -10.04 -4.28
CA ILE A 131 10.07 -10.84 -4.39
C ILE A 131 9.20 -10.31 -5.54
N ILE A 132 8.98 -9.00 -5.63
CA ILE A 132 8.20 -8.38 -6.70
C ILE A 132 8.81 -8.67 -8.07
N SER A 133 10.14 -8.62 -8.20
CA SER A 133 10.82 -8.90 -9.46
C SER A 133 10.63 -10.37 -9.90
N LEU A 134 10.74 -11.31 -8.96
CA LEU A 134 10.48 -12.73 -9.22
C LEU A 134 9.02 -12.99 -9.60
N GLN A 135 8.07 -12.37 -8.86
CA GLN A 135 6.65 -12.46 -9.19
C GLN A 135 6.34 -11.89 -10.58
N LYS A 136 6.96 -10.77 -10.93
CA LYS A 136 6.78 -10.15 -12.25
C LYS A 136 7.25 -11.09 -13.36
N VAL A 137 8.42 -11.69 -13.23
CA VAL A 137 8.93 -12.67 -14.20
C VAL A 137 7.98 -13.86 -14.33
N LEU A 138 7.52 -14.40 -13.19
CA LEU A 138 6.59 -15.52 -13.20
C LEU A 138 5.24 -15.17 -13.87
N VAL A 139 4.70 -13.97 -13.58
CA VAL A 139 3.46 -13.49 -14.19
C VAL A 139 3.64 -13.28 -15.70
N GLU A 140 4.78 -12.71 -16.13
CA GLU A 140 5.10 -12.53 -17.54
C GLU A 140 5.21 -13.88 -18.27
N GLU A 141 5.85 -14.88 -17.67
CA GLU A 141 5.93 -16.24 -18.20
C GLU A 141 4.55 -16.89 -18.32
N LYS A 142 3.73 -16.82 -17.26
CA LYS A 142 2.36 -17.38 -17.28
C LYS A 142 1.46 -16.65 -18.28
N ASN A 143 1.55 -15.33 -18.38
CA ASN A 143 0.81 -14.58 -19.39
C ASN A 143 1.22 -14.99 -20.82
N LYS A 144 2.51 -15.21 -21.04
CA LYS A 144 3.00 -15.68 -22.34
C LYS A 144 2.43 -17.06 -22.68
N GLU A 145 2.47 -18.01 -21.75
CA GLU A 145 1.87 -19.35 -21.93
C GLU A 145 0.38 -19.26 -22.27
N ILE A 146 -0.38 -18.44 -21.54
CA ILE A 146 -1.82 -18.22 -21.79
C ILE A 146 -2.05 -17.63 -23.19
N VAL A 147 -1.32 -16.56 -23.52
CA VAL A 147 -1.45 -15.90 -24.83
C VAL A 147 -1.09 -16.85 -25.97
N ASP A 148 -0.06 -17.68 -25.81
CA ASP A 148 0.35 -18.63 -26.82
C ASP A 148 -0.69 -19.74 -26.99
N SER A 149 -1.33 -20.21 -25.90
CA SER A 149 -2.47 -21.12 -25.95
C SER A 149 -3.67 -20.52 -26.66
N ILE A 150 -4.00 -19.25 -26.40
CA ILE A 150 -5.11 -18.55 -27.11
C ILE A 150 -4.78 -18.34 -28.59
N LYS A 151 -3.51 -18.02 -28.92
CA LYS A 151 -3.08 -17.95 -30.33
C LYS A 151 -3.22 -19.31 -31.06
N TYR A 152 -2.98 -20.40 -30.34
CA TYR A 152 -3.23 -21.72 -30.89
C TYR A 152 -4.74 -21.94 -31.13
N ALA A 153 -5.61 -21.60 -30.18
CA ALA A 153 -7.06 -21.65 -30.36
C ALA A 153 -7.52 -20.80 -31.56
N LYS A 154 -6.91 -19.63 -31.76
CA LYS A 154 -7.15 -18.80 -32.97
C LYS A 154 -6.85 -19.54 -34.27
N ARG A 155 -5.81 -20.36 -34.31
CA ARG A 155 -5.49 -21.15 -35.53
C ARG A 155 -6.58 -22.18 -35.80
N ILE A 156 -7.12 -22.84 -34.77
CA ILE A 156 -8.23 -23.77 -34.88
C ILE A 156 -9.48 -23.04 -35.37
N GLN A 157 -9.83 -21.90 -34.75
CA GLN A 157 -10.97 -21.11 -35.17
C GLN A 157 -10.85 -20.61 -36.61
N LYS A 158 -9.65 -20.16 -37.03
CA LYS A 158 -9.41 -19.79 -38.42
C LYS A 158 -9.60 -20.96 -39.42
N ALA A 159 -9.35 -22.18 -39.00
CA ALA A 159 -9.49 -23.34 -39.86
C ALA A 159 -10.95 -23.70 -40.17
N ILE A 160 -11.90 -23.27 -39.34
CA ILE A 160 -13.34 -23.47 -39.59
C ILE A 160 -13.97 -22.35 -40.39
N LEU A 161 -13.29 -21.19 -40.51
CA LEU A 161 -13.77 -20.05 -41.30
C LEU A 161 -13.44 -20.25 -42.79
N PRO A 162 -14.34 -19.92 -43.70
CA PRO A 162 -14.07 -20.00 -45.13
C PRO A 162 -12.97 -18.98 -45.51
N PRO A 163 -11.91 -19.42 -46.23
CA PRO A 163 -10.85 -18.51 -46.65
C PRO A 163 -11.37 -17.57 -47.77
N ASP A 164 -10.82 -16.35 -47.83
CA ASP A 164 -11.20 -15.31 -48.82
C ASP A 164 -11.26 -15.87 -50.26
N LYS A 165 -10.35 -16.76 -50.61
CA LYS A 165 -10.33 -17.42 -51.93
C LYS A 165 -11.60 -18.23 -52.21
N ALA A 166 -12.11 -18.94 -51.19
CA ALA A 166 -13.35 -19.71 -51.31
C ALA A 166 -14.56 -18.77 -51.43
N ILE A 167 -14.58 -17.69 -50.66
CA ILE A 167 -15.65 -16.70 -50.73
C ILE A 167 -15.70 -16.06 -52.13
N LYS A 168 -14.59 -15.55 -52.62
CA LYS A 168 -14.51 -14.92 -53.96
C LYS A 168 -14.78 -15.87 -55.11
N ALA A 169 -14.49 -17.16 -54.94
CA ALA A 169 -14.83 -18.17 -55.94
C ALA A 169 -16.34 -18.40 -56.11
N LYS A 170 -17.10 -18.25 -55.00
CA LYS A 170 -18.56 -18.46 -54.99
C LYS A 170 -19.34 -17.15 -55.11
N LEU A 171 -18.88 -16.09 -54.40
CA LEU A 171 -19.45 -14.75 -54.35
C LEU A 171 -18.44 -13.76 -54.87
N LYS A 172 -18.43 -13.54 -56.20
CA LYS A 172 -17.38 -12.76 -56.89
C LYS A 172 -17.20 -11.33 -56.39
N ASN A 173 -18.29 -10.67 -56.00
CA ASN A 173 -18.34 -9.27 -55.54
C ASN A 173 -18.63 -9.17 -54.06
N ALA A 174 -18.04 -10.05 -53.24
CA ALA A 174 -18.21 -10.03 -51.79
C ALA A 174 -16.93 -9.65 -51.05
N PHE A 175 -17.07 -9.07 -49.91
CA PHE A 175 -16.01 -8.85 -48.93
C PHE A 175 -16.48 -9.26 -47.55
N VAL A 176 -15.58 -9.58 -46.68
CA VAL A 176 -15.83 -9.83 -45.25
C VAL A 176 -14.98 -8.85 -44.43
N LEU A 177 -15.64 -8.07 -43.58
CA LEU A 177 -15.00 -7.28 -42.56
C LEU A 177 -15.06 -8.04 -41.24
N TYR A 178 -13.96 -8.64 -40.83
CA TYR A 178 -13.89 -9.45 -39.62
C TYR A 178 -12.80 -8.91 -38.70
N LYS A 179 -13.23 -8.23 -37.60
CA LYS A 179 -12.36 -7.60 -36.61
C LYS A 179 -12.75 -8.00 -35.20
N PRO A 180 -12.27 -9.15 -34.72
CA PRO A 180 -12.55 -9.58 -33.36
C PRO A 180 -12.07 -8.59 -32.31
N LYS A 181 -12.81 -8.46 -31.21
CA LYS A 181 -12.43 -7.67 -30.04
C LYS A 181 -11.20 -8.26 -29.33
N ASP A 182 -11.18 -9.58 -29.20
CA ASP A 182 -10.11 -10.34 -28.54
C ASP A 182 -9.27 -11.13 -29.56
N ILE A 183 -8.33 -11.94 -29.08
CA ILE A 183 -7.50 -12.80 -29.94
C ILE A 183 -8.35 -13.78 -30.73
N VAL A 184 -9.45 -14.30 -30.14
CA VAL A 184 -10.49 -15.16 -30.73
C VAL A 184 -11.85 -14.50 -30.55
N ALA A 185 -12.87 -14.91 -31.29
CA ALA A 185 -14.19 -14.26 -31.35
C ALA A 185 -15.35 -15.22 -31.12
N GLY A 186 -16.49 -14.68 -30.60
CA GLY A 186 -17.79 -15.34 -30.68
C GLY A 186 -18.36 -15.33 -32.09
N ASP A 187 -18.22 -14.20 -32.76
CA ASP A 187 -18.72 -14.03 -34.14
C ASP A 187 -17.96 -14.91 -35.13
N PHE A 188 -18.71 -15.33 -36.14
CA PHE A 188 -18.12 -16.04 -37.30
C PHE A 188 -18.94 -15.81 -38.58
N TYR A 189 -18.29 -15.97 -39.71
CA TYR A 189 -18.94 -16.02 -40.99
C TYR A 189 -18.81 -17.43 -41.55
N TRP A 190 -19.80 -17.84 -42.37
CA TRP A 190 -19.92 -19.21 -42.82
C TRP A 190 -20.30 -19.23 -44.31
N LEU A 191 -19.79 -20.18 -45.03
CA LEU A 191 -20.09 -20.39 -46.46
C LEU A 191 -20.11 -21.89 -46.80
N GLU A 192 -21.14 -22.31 -47.46
CA GLU A 192 -21.27 -23.70 -47.95
C GLU A 192 -21.89 -23.71 -49.36
N SER A 193 -21.79 -24.83 -50.03
CA SER A 193 -22.49 -25.07 -51.33
C SER A 193 -23.12 -26.43 -51.30
N SER A 194 -24.40 -26.48 -51.62
CA SER A 194 -25.17 -27.71 -51.68
C SER A 194 -26.20 -27.64 -52.82
N ASN A 195 -26.34 -28.70 -53.61
CA ASN A 195 -27.34 -28.79 -54.67
C ASN A 195 -27.32 -27.55 -55.62
N ASN A 196 -26.13 -27.11 -56.03
CA ASN A 196 -25.91 -25.96 -56.89
C ASN A 196 -26.35 -24.60 -56.30
N LYS A 197 -26.66 -24.55 -55.00
CA LYS A 197 -26.99 -23.33 -54.23
C LYS A 197 -25.79 -22.87 -53.44
N ILE A 198 -25.71 -21.58 -53.21
CA ILE A 198 -24.68 -20.94 -52.37
C ILE A 198 -25.35 -20.52 -51.06
N LEU A 199 -24.86 -21.07 -49.96
CA LEU A 199 -25.35 -20.79 -48.61
C LEU A 199 -24.28 -19.98 -47.89
N PHE A 200 -24.68 -18.88 -47.25
CA PHE A 200 -23.75 -18.02 -46.48
C PHE A 200 -24.44 -17.38 -45.29
N ALA A 201 -23.72 -17.20 -44.23
CA ALA A 201 -24.24 -16.66 -42.99
C ALA A 201 -23.22 -15.77 -42.26
N VAL A 202 -23.76 -14.89 -41.40
CA VAL A 202 -23.02 -14.20 -40.36
C VAL A 202 -23.72 -14.51 -39.02
N ALA A 203 -22.95 -14.98 -38.08
CA ALA A 203 -23.44 -15.40 -36.78
C ALA A 203 -22.66 -14.69 -35.66
N ASP A 204 -23.38 -14.40 -34.59
CA ASP A 204 -22.92 -13.80 -33.37
C ASP A 204 -23.25 -14.74 -32.19
N CYS A 205 -22.24 -15.34 -31.57
CA CYS A 205 -22.41 -16.27 -30.47
C CYS A 205 -22.36 -15.56 -29.11
N THR A 206 -23.07 -16.17 -28.14
CA THR A 206 -23.00 -15.70 -26.75
C THR A 206 -21.58 -15.70 -26.24
N GLY A 207 -21.18 -14.55 -25.63
CA GLY A 207 -19.87 -14.35 -25.02
C GLY A 207 -18.77 -13.92 -25.99
N HIS A 208 -17.66 -13.53 -25.46
CA HIS A 208 -16.48 -13.07 -26.22
C HIS A 208 -15.20 -13.76 -25.74
N GLY A 209 -14.11 -13.58 -26.44
CA GLY A 209 -12.85 -14.24 -26.13
C GLY A 209 -12.93 -15.75 -26.25
N VAL A 210 -12.28 -16.49 -25.37
CA VAL A 210 -12.19 -17.96 -25.44
C VAL A 210 -13.55 -18.67 -25.29
N PRO A 211 -14.42 -18.31 -24.33
CA PRO A 211 -15.74 -18.93 -24.23
C PRO A 211 -16.57 -18.76 -25.51
N GLY A 212 -16.70 -17.52 -26.00
CA GLY A 212 -17.43 -17.26 -27.24
C GLY A 212 -16.85 -18.02 -28.44
N ALA A 213 -15.53 -18.13 -28.53
CA ALA A 213 -14.89 -18.94 -29.61
C ALA A 213 -15.22 -20.40 -29.51
N MET A 214 -15.37 -20.98 -28.33
CA MET A 214 -15.80 -22.38 -28.17
C MET A 214 -17.26 -22.58 -28.64
N VAL A 215 -18.14 -21.64 -28.24
CA VAL A 215 -19.54 -21.65 -28.71
C VAL A 215 -19.59 -21.52 -30.22
N SER A 216 -18.79 -20.64 -30.83
CA SER A 216 -18.73 -20.48 -32.30
C SER A 216 -18.33 -21.77 -33.02
N VAL A 217 -17.41 -22.57 -32.46
CA VAL A 217 -17.02 -23.88 -33.03
C VAL A 217 -18.19 -24.87 -32.99
N VAL A 218 -18.92 -24.94 -31.87
CA VAL A 218 -20.10 -25.82 -31.73
C VAL A 218 -21.18 -25.38 -32.72
N CYS A 219 -21.50 -24.11 -32.80
CA CYS A 219 -22.53 -23.59 -33.70
C CYS A 219 -22.15 -23.74 -35.17
N ASN A 220 -20.91 -23.50 -35.56
CA ASN A 220 -20.40 -23.73 -36.90
C ASN A 220 -20.53 -25.23 -37.30
N ASN A 221 -20.17 -26.13 -36.40
CA ASN A 221 -20.32 -27.58 -36.62
C ASN A 221 -21.79 -27.95 -36.81
N ALA A 222 -22.70 -27.42 -35.98
CA ALA A 222 -24.14 -27.68 -36.09
C ALA A 222 -24.70 -27.21 -37.44
N LEU A 223 -24.30 -26.04 -37.95
CA LEU A 223 -24.63 -25.56 -39.29
C LEU A 223 -24.13 -26.53 -40.39
N ASN A 224 -22.86 -26.93 -40.30
CA ASN A 224 -22.28 -27.88 -41.25
C ASN A 224 -23.05 -29.22 -41.27
N ARG A 225 -23.42 -29.74 -40.10
CA ARG A 225 -24.19 -31.00 -39.98
C ARG A 225 -25.59 -30.84 -40.57
N SER A 226 -26.26 -29.71 -40.29
CA SER A 226 -27.61 -29.47 -40.85
C SER A 226 -27.62 -29.47 -42.37
N VAL A 227 -26.58 -28.97 -43.03
CA VAL A 227 -26.51 -28.95 -44.49
C VAL A 227 -25.93 -30.23 -45.05
N ARG A 228 -24.84 -30.76 -44.50
CA ARG A 228 -24.11 -31.90 -45.11
C ARG A 228 -24.69 -33.25 -44.72
N GLU A 229 -25.15 -33.44 -43.47
CA GLU A 229 -25.67 -34.72 -43.01
C GLU A 229 -27.18 -34.83 -43.27
N HIS A 230 -27.93 -33.73 -43.08
CA HIS A 230 -29.38 -33.71 -43.27
C HIS A 230 -29.79 -33.18 -44.63
N ASN A 231 -28.85 -32.80 -45.52
CA ASN A 231 -29.09 -32.34 -46.90
C ASN A 231 -30.08 -31.16 -46.97
N LEU A 232 -30.19 -30.34 -45.94
CA LEU A 232 -31.10 -29.20 -45.90
C LEU A 232 -30.57 -28.04 -46.75
N THR A 233 -31.48 -27.37 -47.48
CA THR A 233 -31.17 -26.18 -48.30
C THR A 233 -32.13 -25.04 -48.07
N ASN A 234 -33.20 -25.26 -47.32
CA ASN A 234 -34.12 -24.20 -46.90
C ASN A 234 -33.55 -23.51 -45.64
N PRO A 235 -33.34 -22.18 -45.62
CA PRO A 235 -32.68 -21.53 -44.53
C PRO A 235 -33.45 -21.66 -43.20
N GLY A 236 -34.78 -21.62 -43.18
CA GLY A 236 -35.56 -21.83 -41.96
C GLY A 236 -35.37 -23.24 -41.36
N GLU A 237 -35.48 -24.28 -42.23
CA GLU A 237 -35.26 -25.69 -41.82
C GLU A 237 -33.82 -25.92 -41.33
N ILE A 238 -32.83 -25.24 -41.96
CA ILE A 238 -31.42 -25.30 -41.51
C ILE A 238 -31.32 -24.70 -40.10
N LEU A 239 -31.90 -23.54 -39.82
CA LEU A 239 -31.86 -22.92 -38.51
C LEU A 239 -32.59 -23.75 -37.45
N ASP A 240 -33.75 -24.33 -37.77
CA ASP A 240 -34.48 -25.25 -36.88
C ASP A 240 -33.63 -26.47 -36.51
N LYS A 241 -33.00 -27.11 -37.51
CA LYS A 241 -32.13 -28.27 -37.27
C LYS A 241 -30.84 -27.87 -36.52
N THR A 242 -30.26 -26.72 -36.84
CA THR A 242 -29.09 -26.22 -36.15
C THR A 242 -29.42 -25.97 -34.67
N ARG A 243 -30.57 -25.36 -34.34
CA ARG A 243 -31.03 -25.18 -32.96
C ARG A 243 -31.15 -26.49 -32.22
N GLU A 244 -31.78 -27.52 -32.85
CA GLU A 244 -31.90 -28.85 -32.26
C GLU A 244 -30.54 -29.45 -31.91
N ILE A 245 -29.59 -29.39 -32.86
CA ILE A 245 -28.22 -29.91 -32.66
C ILE A 245 -27.48 -29.14 -31.57
N VAL A 246 -27.54 -27.81 -31.56
CA VAL A 246 -26.87 -26.97 -30.55
C VAL A 246 -27.38 -27.28 -29.15
N ILE A 247 -28.71 -27.38 -28.99
CA ILE A 247 -29.34 -27.75 -27.71
C ILE A 247 -28.87 -29.14 -27.27
N GLN A 248 -28.90 -30.13 -28.16
CA GLN A 248 -28.46 -31.48 -27.83
C GLN A 248 -26.99 -31.57 -27.46
N GLU A 249 -26.10 -30.78 -28.10
CA GLU A 249 -24.68 -30.77 -27.77
C GLU A 249 -24.43 -30.17 -26.39
N PHE A 250 -25.12 -29.07 -26.01
CA PHE A 250 -24.98 -28.45 -24.69
C PHE A 250 -25.70 -29.23 -23.57
N GLU A 251 -26.72 -30.02 -23.87
CA GLU A 251 -27.42 -30.88 -22.91
C GLU A 251 -26.66 -32.14 -22.52
N LYS A 252 -25.59 -32.50 -23.23
CA LYS A 252 -24.69 -33.62 -22.84
C LYS A 252 -23.90 -33.34 -21.56
N SER A 253 -23.79 -32.08 -21.17
CA SER A 253 -23.11 -31.67 -19.94
C SER A 253 -24.09 -31.63 -18.77
N ASP A 254 -23.62 -32.03 -17.57
CA ASP A 254 -24.37 -31.85 -16.32
C ASP A 254 -24.53 -30.38 -15.93
N GLU A 255 -23.75 -29.49 -16.55
CA GLU A 255 -23.86 -28.04 -16.37
C GLU A 255 -24.93 -27.45 -17.28
N LYS A 256 -25.79 -26.60 -16.75
CA LYS A 256 -26.81 -25.88 -17.53
C LYS A 256 -26.16 -24.81 -18.40
N VAL A 257 -25.76 -25.18 -19.60
CA VAL A 257 -25.26 -24.23 -20.61
C VAL A 257 -26.45 -23.68 -21.39
N SER A 258 -26.65 -22.36 -21.38
CA SER A 258 -27.73 -21.68 -22.12
C SER A 258 -27.17 -20.86 -23.28
N ASP A 259 -26.01 -21.24 -23.79
CA ASP A 259 -25.34 -20.56 -24.89
C ASP A 259 -25.96 -20.86 -26.25
N GLY A 260 -25.73 -19.95 -27.19
CA GLY A 260 -26.28 -20.06 -28.52
C GLY A 260 -25.73 -19.00 -29.47
N MET A 261 -26.47 -18.68 -30.52
CA MET A 261 -26.07 -17.65 -31.45
C MET A 261 -27.28 -16.90 -32.04
N ASP A 262 -27.04 -15.67 -32.42
CA ASP A 262 -27.88 -14.92 -33.36
C ASP A 262 -27.28 -15.03 -34.75
N ILE A 263 -28.10 -15.23 -35.78
CA ILE A 263 -27.60 -15.55 -37.12
C ILE A 263 -28.52 -14.97 -38.22
N ALA A 264 -27.90 -14.49 -39.28
CA ALA A 264 -28.57 -14.26 -40.56
C ALA A 264 -28.03 -15.26 -41.56
N LEU A 265 -28.91 -16.12 -42.09
CA LEU A 265 -28.58 -17.16 -43.08
C LEU A 265 -29.30 -16.89 -44.40
N CYS A 266 -28.51 -16.84 -45.48
CA CYS A 266 -28.95 -16.64 -46.82
C CYS A 266 -28.61 -17.82 -47.71
N VAL A 267 -29.50 -18.13 -48.67
CA VAL A 267 -29.29 -19.11 -49.74
C VAL A 267 -29.59 -18.47 -51.09
N ILE A 268 -28.64 -18.49 -52.00
CA ILE A 268 -28.80 -18.02 -53.38
C ILE A 268 -28.96 -19.22 -54.31
N ASP A 269 -30.03 -19.17 -55.11
CA ASP A 269 -30.35 -20.11 -56.17
C ASP A 269 -30.67 -19.32 -57.44
N GLY A 270 -29.69 -19.15 -58.33
CA GLY A 270 -29.78 -18.26 -59.49
C GLY A 270 -30.01 -16.80 -59.09
N THR A 271 -31.21 -16.26 -59.41
CA THR A 271 -31.63 -14.91 -59.04
C THR A 271 -32.51 -14.87 -57.80
N GLN A 272 -32.79 -15.97 -57.18
CA GLN A 272 -33.59 -16.05 -55.96
C GLN A 272 -32.70 -16.08 -54.73
N LEU A 273 -32.96 -15.19 -53.82
CA LEU A 273 -32.43 -15.20 -52.47
C LEU A 273 -33.51 -15.74 -51.52
N THR A 274 -33.15 -16.71 -50.70
CA THR A 274 -33.96 -17.09 -49.54
C THR A 274 -33.18 -16.75 -48.28
N TYR A 275 -33.89 -16.25 -47.26
CA TYR A 275 -33.31 -15.81 -46.00
C TYR A 275 -34.11 -16.34 -44.81
N ALA A 276 -33.43 -16.71 -43.76
CA ALA A 276 -33.98 -16.85 -42.41
C ALA A 276 -33.01 -16.28 -41.41
N GLY A 277 -33.51 -15.68 -40.32
CA GLY A 277 -32.70 -15.10 -39.29
C GLY A 277 -33.19 -15.46 -37.90
N ALA A 278 -32.24 -15.65 -37.00
CA ALA A 278 -32.42 -15.66 -35.55
C ALA A 278 -31.91 -14.32 -35.03
N ASN A 279 -32.78 -13.43 -34.60
CA ASN A 279 -32.55 -12.05 -34.15
C ASN A 279 -31.85 -11.12 -35.17
N ASN A 280 -30.91 -11.60 -35.97
CA ASN A 280 -30.14 -10.80 -36.94
C ASN A 280 -30.90 -10.60 -38.26
N PRO A 281 -31.23 -9.36 -38.68
CA PRO A 281 -31.96 -9.04 -39.89
C PRO A 281 -31.10 -9.17 -41.15
N LEU A 282 -31.77 -9.22 -42.29
CA LEU A 282 -31.15 -9.07 -43.61
C LEU A 282 -31.41 -7.65 -44.13
N TRP A 283 -30.35 -6.99 -44.62
CA TRP A 283 -30.45 -5.73 -45.32
C TRP A 283 -30.06 -5.88 -46.80
N ILE A 284 -30.87 -5.28 -47.66
CA ILE A 284 -30.60 -5.20 -49.10
C ILE A 284 -30.67 -3.71 -49.46
N ILE A 285 -29.66 -3.19 -50.11
CA ILE A 285 -29.68 -1.87 -50.73
C ILE A 285 -30.06 -2.05 -52.18
N ARG A 286 -31.22 -1.51 -52.57
CA ARG A 286 -31.76 -1.51 -53.93
C ARG A 286 -32.06 -0.09 -54.33
N ASN A 287 -31.53 0.42 -55.44
CA ASN A 287 -31.75 1.76 -55.95
C ASN A 287 -31.53 2.86 -54.88
N ASN A 288 -30.52 2.72 -54.01
CA ASN A 288 -30.19 3.54 -52.87
C ASN A 288 -31.23 3.54 -51.71
N GLU A 289 -32.19 2.61 -51.75
CA GLU A 289 -33.16 2.41 -50.66
C GLU A 289 -32.79 1.15 -49.85
N LEU A 290 -32.98 1.24 -48.53
CA LEU A 290 -32.77 0.11 -47.63
C LEU A 290 -34.04 -0.74 -47.53
N LEU A 291 -33.94 -2.00 -47.94
CA LEU A 291 -34.97 -3.04 -47.75
C LEU A 291 -34.54 -3.92 -46.60
N GLU A 292 -35.19 -3.85 -45.47
CA GLU A 292 -34.96 -4.67 -44.31
C GLU A 292 -35.90 -5.87 -44.25
N THR A 293 -35.39 -7.11 -44.11
CA THR A 293 -36.18 -8.27 -43.79
C THR A 293 -35.92 -8.69 -42.38
N LYS A 294 -36.94 -8.63 -41.53
CA LYS A 294 -36.83 -8.91 -40.10
C LYS A 294 -36.57 -10.39 -39.81
N ALA A 295 -35.78 -10.69 -38.83
CA ALA A 295 -35.54 -12.04 -38.32
C ALA A 295 -36.68 -12.52 -37.41
N THR A 296 -36.74 -13.83 -37.20
CA THR A 296 -37.50 -14.42 -36.11
C THR A 296 -36.87 -14.03 -34.78
N LYS A 297 -37.65 -13.52 -33.84
CA LYS A 297 -37.18 -12.96 -32.55
C LYS A 297 -36.90 -14.06 -31.51
N GLN A 298 -35.93 -14.88 -31.79
CA GLN A 298 -35.43 -15.96 -30.93
C GLN A 298 -34.00 -16.33 -31.37
N PRO A 299 -33.12 -16.70 -30.43
CA PRO A 299 -31.77 -17.17 -30.75
C PRO A 299 -31.75 -18.62 -31.20
N ILE A 300 -30.66 -19.06 -31.81
CA ILE A 300 -30.31 -20.48 -31.95
C ILE A 300 -29.79 -20.97 -30.58
N GLY A 301 -30.65 -21.64 -29.83
CA GLY A 301 -30.39 -22.13 -28.48
C GLY A 301 -31.68 -22.41 -27.73
N LYS A 302 -31.56 -22.57 -26.39
CA LYS A 302 -32.74 -22.73 -25.53
C LYS A 302 -33.55 -21.44 -25.50
N PHE A 303 -34.87 -21.61 -25.70
CA PHE A 303 -35.83 -20.51 -25.69
C PHE A 303 -37.19 -21.00 -25.18
N ASP A 304 -37.93 -20.20 -24.42
CA ASP A 304 -39.13 -20.63 -23.69
C ASP A 304 -40.24 -20.82 -24.67
N ASN A 305 -40.56 -20.70 -25.66
CA ASN A 305 -41.61 -21.00 -26.60
C ASN A 305 -41.08 -20.93 -28.06
N PRO A 306 -40.24 -21.89 -28.45
CA PRO A 306 -39.58 -21.82 -29.72
C PRO A 306 -40.59 -22.01 -30.88
N GLN A 307 -40.47 -21.13 -31.86
CA GLN A 307 -41.25 -21.21 -33.10
C GLN A 307 -40.31 -21.64 -34.24
N PRO A 308 -40.83 -22.23 -35.33
CA PRO A 308 -40.06 -22.44 -36.54
C PRO A 308 -39.50 -21.14 -37.10
N TYR A 309 -38.26 -21.17 -37.63
CA TYR A 309 -37.68 -19.98 -38.28
C TYR A 309 -38.34 -19.75 -39.65
N LEU A 310 -38.81 -18.51 -39.86
CA LEU A 310 -39.51 -18.12 -41.08
C LEU A 310 -38.51 -17.98 -42.24
N THR A 311 -38.84 -18.64 -43.37
CA THR A 311 -38.09 -18.47 -44.61
C THR A 311 -38.74 -17.39 -45.49
N HIS A 312 -37.98 -16.34 -45.79
CA HIS A 312 -38.36 -15.26 -46.69
C HIS A 312 -37.76 -15.51 -48.07
N LYS A 313 -38.56 -15.27 -49.13
CA LYS A 313 -38.12 -15.42 -50.55
C LYS A 313 -38.07 -14.03 -51.18
N ILE A 314 -36.91 -13.68 -51.75
CA ILE A 314 -36.64 -12.36 -52.32
C ILE A 314 -36.09 -12.57 -53.73
N ALA A 315 -36.71 -11.97 -54.72
CA ALA A 315 -36.14 -11.90 -56.06
C ALA A 315 -35.05 -10.83 -56.10
N LEU A 316 -33.82 -11.22 -56.44
CA LEU A 316 -32.72 -10.28 -56.60
C LEU A 316 -32.78 -9.57 -57.92
N GLU A 317 -32.45 -8.28 -57.89
CA GLU A 317 -32.32 -7.40 -59.06
C GLU A 317 -30.85 -7.04 -59.32
N LYS A 318 -30.55 -6.71 -60.56
CA LYS A 318 -29.18 -6.24 -60.87
C LYS A 318 -28.86 -4.93 -60.15
N GLY A 319 -27.81 -4.95 -59.36
CA GLY A 319 -27.40 -3.79 -58.55
C GLY A 319 -27.72 -3.91 -57.08
N ASP A 320 -28.48 -4.93 -56.64
CA ASP A 320 -28.70 -5.19 -55.22
C ASP A 320 -27.41 -5.46 -54.49
N THR A 321 -27.28 -4.86 -53.31
CA THR A 321 -26.19 -5.12 -52.40
C THR A 321 -26.75 -5.70 -51.09
N ILE A 322 -26.27 -6.89 -50.72
CA ILE A 322 -26.72 -7.66 -49.54
C ILE A 322 -25.76 -7.40 -48.39
N TYR A 323 -26.28 -7.05 -47.20
CA TYR A 323 -25.53 -6.90 -45.96
C TYR A 323 -26.02 -7.85 -44.90
N LEU A 324 -25.08 -8.65 -44.34
CA LEU A 324 -25.23 -9.43 -43.12
C LEU A 324 -24.21 -8.92 -42.13
N PHE A 325 -24.61 -8.79 -40.87
CA PHE A 325 -23.76 -8.19 -39.84
C PHE A 325 -24.14 -8.74 -38.45
N SER A 326 -23.17 -8.70 -37.52
CA SER A 326 -23.40 -8.84 -36.09
C SER A 326 -23.59 -7.47 -35.45
N ASP A 327 -23.96 -7.42 -34.17
CA ASP A 327 -24.14 -6.17 -33.43
C ASP A 327 -22.82 -5.46 -33.05
N GLY A 328 -21.67 -6.08 -33.31
CA GLY A 328 -20.35 -5.61 -32.90
C GLY A 328 -20.00 -4.19 -33.36
N PHE A 329 -20.59 -3.67 -34.45
CA PHE A 329 -20.42 -2.28 -34.84
C PHE A 329 -21.26 -1.33 -33.97
N VAL A 330 -22.51 -1.71 -33.70
CA VAL A 330 -23.44 -0.91 -32.89
C VAL A 330 -23.02 -0.88 -31.43
N ASP A 331 -22.45 -1.98 -30.93
CA ASP A 331 -22.00 -2.15 -29.56
C ASP A 331 -20.58 -1.65 -29.30
N GLN A 332 -19.93 -1.08 -30.32
CA GLN A 332 -18.60 -0.49 -30.16
C GLN A 332 -18.64 0.68 -29.18
N LYS A 333 -17.93 0.53 -28.07
CA LYS A 333 -17.69 1.63 -27.15
C LYS A 333 -16.54 2.48 -27.66
N GLY A 334 -16.74 3.78 -27.80
CA GLY A 334 -15.74 4.70 -28.33
C GLY A 334 -15.81 6.08 -27.73
N GLY A 335 -14.90 6.97 -28.19
CA GLY A 335 -14.80 8.34 -27.70
C GLY A 335 -14.08 8.49 -26.38
N GLN A 336 -13.87 9.74 -25.94
CA GLN A 336 -13.14 10.09 -24.71
C GLN A 336 -13.81 9.58 -23.43
N GLU A 337 -15.12 9.31 -23.44
CA GLU A 337 -15.87 8.87 -22.27
C GLU A 337 -16.30 7.38 -22.32
N GLY A 338 -15.90 6.63 -23.32
CA GLY A 338 -16.28 5.22 -23.49
C GLY A 338 -17.79 4.98 -23.66
N LYS A 339 -18.55 6.01 -24.03
CA LYS A 339 -19.98 5.89 -24.34
C LYS A 339 -20.19 5.40 -25.76
N LYS A 340 -21.32 4.67 -26.00
CA LYS A 340 -21.72 4.23 -27.33
C LYS A 340 -21.96 5.41 -28.25
#